data_3152a0b7cb0fd8c74349ec2ac17e1214
#
_entry.id   3152a0b7cb0fd8c74349ec2ac17e1214
#
_cell.length_a   1.000
_cell.length_b   1.000
_cell.length_c   1.000
_cell.angle_alpha   90.00
_cell.angle_beta   90.00
_cell.angle_gamma   90.00
#
_symmetry.space_group_name_H-M   'P 1'
#
loop_
_entity.id
_entity.type
_entity.pdbx_description
1 polymer ?
#
loop_
_entity_poly.entity_id
_entity_poly.type
_entity_poly.pdbx_seq_one_letter_code
_entity_poly.pdbx_strand_id
1 'polypeptide(L)'
;MKKRKKVIEAGTLRIAAAYTPPAPCDPEHIRAAKSRATTAARKALNLKAAYRRLELLIEANFTPADLMVTLTYRPEDLPPTRKDALKLLRKFIKQLREYRKVRGLPFKYIYVTEGLHGDKRFHHHLIINAVAGDYEVIRSLW
;
A
#
# COMPACT_ATOMS: atom_id res chain seq x y z
N MET A 1 19.45 29.81 14.36
CA MET A 1 18.96 29.03 13.18
C MET A 1 17.44 29.14 13.10
N LYS A 2 16.87 29.49 11.93
CA LYS A 2 15.42 29.58 11.75
C LYS A 2 14.78 28.16 11.72
N LYS A 3 13.86 27.90 12.62
CA LYS A 3 13.03 26.66 12.58
C LYS A 3 12.07 26.74 11.39
N ARG A 4 11.89 25.62 10.68
CA ARG A 4 10.87 25.44 9.65
C ARG A 4 9.70 24.63 10.20
N LYS A 5 8.48 24.97 9.78
CA LYS A 5 7.28 24.18 10.05
C LYS A 5 6.92 23.39 8.81
N LYS A 6 6.53 22.14 9.00
CA LYS A 6 5.95 21.29 7.95
C LYS A 6 4.59 20.82 8.45
N VAL A 7 3.56 21.03 7.66
CA VAL A 7 2.21 20.46 7.91
C VAL A 7 1.90 19.52 6.77
N ILE A 8 1.37 18.36 7.10
CA ILE A 8 0.87 17.36 6.17
C ILE A 8 -0.57 17.10 6.55
N GLU A 9 -1.47 17.16 5.59
CA GLU A 9 -2.90 16.86 5.75
C GLU A 9 -3.26 15.71 4.80
N ALA A 10 -3.96 14.71 5.33
CA ALA A 10 -4.40 13.54 4.58
C ALA A 10 -5.71 13.03 5.20
N GLY A 11 -6.84 13.22 4.51
CA GLY A 11 -8.15 12.92 5.06
C GLY A 11 -8.40 13.67 6.37
N THR A 12 -8.65 12.94 7.45
CA THR A 12 -8.85 13.48 8.79
C THR A 12 -7.54 13.69 9.56
N LEU A 13 -6.42 13.15 9.05
CA LEU A 13 -5.12 13.19 9.70
C LEU A 13 -4.37 14.48 9.39
N ARG A 14 -4.00 15.23 10.43
CA ARG A 14 -3.15 16.42 10.34
C ARG A 14 -1.90 16.24 11.18
N ILE A 15 -0.73 16.35 10.53
CA ILE A 15 0.59 16.23 11.17
C ILE A 15 1.32 17.55 11.05
N ALA A 16 1.70 18.11 12.19
CA ALA A 16 2.55 19.29 12.24
C ALA A 16 3.91 18.95 12.86
N ALA A 17 4.98 19.37 12.21
CA ALA A 17 6.34 19.22 12.72
C ALA A 17 7.10 20.53 12.58
N ALA A 18 7.86 20.88 13.63
CA ALA A 18 8.83 21.96 13.59
C ALA A 18 10.24 21.34 13.61
N TYR A 19 11.10 21.73 12.69
CA TYR A 19 12.46 21.20 12.59
C TYR A 19 13.46 22.27 12.19
N THR A 20 14.71 22.07 12.56
CA THR A 20 15.83 22.86 12.07
C THR A 20 16.32 22.20 10.78
N PRO A 21 16.30 22.89 9.63
CA PRO A 21 16.82 22.30 8.40
C PRO A 21 18.33 22.02 8.56
N PRO A 22 18.84 20.93 7.94
CA PRO A 22 20.28 20.71 7.88
C PRO A 22 20.96 21.88 7.15
N ALA A 23 22.24 22.09 7.42
CA ALA A 23 23.05 23.01 6.64
C ALA A 23 22.98 22.65 5.14
N PRO A 24 23.03 23.64 4.23
CA PRO A 24 23.10 23.37 2.80
C PRO A 24 24.26 22.41 2.51
N CYS A 25 23.99 21.33 1.77
CA CYS A 25 25.07 20.49 1.26
C CYS A 25 25.85 21.27 0.20
N ASP A 26 27.16 21.07 0.19
CA ASP A 26 28.01 21.51 -0.90
C ASP A 26 27.48 20.93 -2.22
N PRO A 27 27.22 21.76 -3.24
CA PRO A 27 26.72 21.28 -4.55
C PRO A 27 27.67 20.27 -5.22
N GLU A 28 28.95 20.32 -4.91
CA GLU A 28 29.97 19.39 -5.42
C GLU A 28 29.96 18.02 -4.72
N HIS A 29 29.17 17.84 -3.67
CA HIS A 29 29.10 16.57 -2.96
C HIS A 29 28.29 15.54 -3.76
N ILE A 30 28.93 14.89 -4.72
CA ILE A 30 28.39 13.75 -5.46
C ILE A 30 28.11 12.63 -4.45
N ARG A 31 26.85 12.24 -4.32
CA ARG A 31 26.48 11.11 -3.47
C ARG A 31 27.16 9.85 -4.01
N ALA A 32 28.24 9.42 -3.32
CA ALA A 32 28.86 8.13 -3.60
C ALA A 32 27.79 7.01 -3.59
N ALA A 33 27.91 6.07 -4.53
CA ALA A 33 27.06 4.90 -4.57
C ALA A 33 27.09 4.20 -3.21
N LYS A 34 25.91 3.80 -2.72
CA LYS A 34 25.75 3.19 -1.39
C LYS A 34 26.40 1.82 -1.35
N SER A 35 27.66 1.76 -0.95
CA SER A 35 28.45 0.52 -0.87
C SER A 35 28.28 -0.27 0.45
N ARG A 36 27.70 0.34 1.49
CA ARG A 36 27.55 -0.28 2.81
C ARG A 36 26.14 -0.79 3.07
N ALA A 37 26.04 -1.97 3.69
CA ALA A 37 24.77 -2.51 4.18
C ALA A 37 24.08 -1.53 5.13
N THR A 38 22.74 -1.44 5.03
CA THR A 38 21.94 -0.57 5.90
C THR A 38 21.98 -1.10 7.34
N THR A 39 22.40 -0.25 8.30
CA THR A 39 22.42 -0.60 9.74
C THR A 39 21.02 -0.93 10.26
N ALA A 40 20.94 -1.69 11.36
CA ALA A 40 19.66 -2.03 12.02
C ALA A 40 18.85 -0.77 12.38
N ALA A 41 19.51 0.27 12.95
CA ALA A 41 18.87 1.54 13.26
C ALA A 41 18.28 2.23 12.03
N ARG A 42 19.01 2.22 10.90
CA ARG A 42 18.53 2.79 9.63
C ARG A 42 17.38 1.98 9.06
N LYS A 43 17.41 0.64 9.18
CA LYS A 43 16.29 -0.23 8.79
C LYS A 43 15.02 0.12 9.56
N ALA A 44 15.11 0.27 10.90
CA ALA A 44 14.00 0.66 11.75
C ALA A 44 13.41 2.02 11.36
N LEU A 45 14.25 3.04 11.10
CA LEU A 45 13.81 4.35 10.63
C LEU A 45 13.12 4.28 9.27
N ASN A 46 13.66 3.50 8.33
CA ASN A 46 13.05 3.32 7.01
C ASN A 46 11.69 2.63 7.12
N LEU A 47 11.56 1.63 7.99
CA LEU A 47 10.30 0.93 8.25
C LEU A 47 9.25 1.89 8.83
N LYS A 48 9.62 2.67 9.85
CA LYS A 48 8.74 3.71 10.44
C LYS A 48 8.28 4.73 9.38
N ALA A 49 9.19 5.15 8.51
CA ALA A 49 8.85 6.06 7.41
C ALA A 49 7.91 5.41 6.37
N ALA A 50 8.07 4.11 6.09
CA ALA A 50 7.20 3.36 5.20
C ALA A 50 5.79 3.22 5.77
N TYR A 51 5.66 2.87 7.06
CA TYR A 51 4.36 2.83 7.75
C TYR A 51 3.66 4.20 7.73
N ARG A 52 4.41 5.27 8.02
CA ARG A 52 3.85 6.62 7.98
C ARG A 52 3.34 7.01 6.59
N ARG A 53 4.08 6.63 5.55
CA ARG A 53 3.64 6.87 4.17
C ARG A 53 2.38 6.09 3.83
N LEU A 54 2.30 4.82 4.23
CA LEU A 54 1.11 3.99 4.02
C LEU A 54 -0.11 4.56 4.74
N GLU A 55 0.03 4.96 6.00
CA GLU A 55 -1.01 5.62 6.79
C GLU A 55 -1.57 6.86 6.07
N LEU A 56 -0.67 7.75 5.62
CA LEU A 56 -1.07 8.95 4.86
C LEU A 56 -1.78 8.62 3.54
N LEU A 57 -1.36 7.55 2.85
CA LEU A 57 -2.02 7.10 1.62
C LEU A 57 -3.41 6.55 1.89
N ILE A 58 -3.59 5.79 2.96
CA ILE A 58 -4.89 5.26 3.35
C ILE A 58 -5.82 6.40 3.74
N GLU A 59 -5.41 7.27 4.65
CA GLU A 59 -6.20 8.42 5.12
C GLU A 59 -6.60 9.39 4.01
N ALA A 60 -5.71 9.60 3.02
CA ALA A 60 -5.99 10.50 1.89
C ALA A 60 -6.95 9.91 0.84
N ASN A 61 -7.13 8.59 0.79
CA ASN A 61 -7.82 7.93 -0.32
C ASN A 61 -8.98 7.08 0.09
N PHE A 62 -9.07 6.67 1.34
CA PHE A 62 -10.10 5.75 1.84
C PHE A 62 -10.79 6.32 3.07
N THR A 63 -11.99 5.82 3.33
CA THR A 63 -12.84 6.16 4.45
C THR A 63 -13.23 4.89 5.23
N PRO A 64 -13.77 4.99 6.45
CA PRO A 64 -14.29 3.83 7.17
C PRO A 64 -15.44 3.10 6.47
N ALA A 65 -16.07 3.73 5.47
CA ALA A 65 -17.12 3.13 4.66
C ALA A 65 -16.58 2.27 3.51
N ASP A 66 -15.27 2.32 3.25
CA ASP A 66 -14.64 1.55 2.18
C ASP A 66 -14.42 0.08 2.59
N LEU A 67 -14.28 -0.78 1.60
CA LEU A 67 -14.24 -2.23 1.82
C LEU A 67 -12.84 -2.71 2.19
N MET A 68 -12.76 -3.46 3.30
CA MET A 68 -11.60 -4.29 3.60
C MET A 68 -11.93 -5.75 3.23
N VAL A 69 -11.22 -6.29 2.25
CA VAL A 69 -11.48 -7.60 1.64
C VAL A 69 -10.31 -8.52 1.88
N THR A 70 -10.59 -9.75 2.32
CA THR A 70 -9.60 -10.83 2.37
C THR A 70 -9.96 -11.87 1.31
N LEU A 71 -9.08 -12.05 0.33
CA LEU A 71 -9.21 -13.03 -0.73
C LEU A 71 -8.38 -14.27 -0.38
N THR A 72 -9.03 -15.41 -0.28
CA THR A 72 -8.42 -16.72 0.03
C THR A 72 -8.64 -17.69 -1.12
N TYR A 73 -7.90 -18.77 -1.16
CA TYR A 73 -8.04 -19.85 -2.15
C TYR A 73 -8.66 -21.09 -1.53
N ARG A 74 -9.42 -21.84 -2.30
CA ARG A 74 -9.81 -23.20 -1.94
C ARG A 74 -8.56 -24.09 -1.89
N PRO A 75 -8.56 -25.21 -1.16
CA PRO A 75 -7.42 -26.13 -1.13
C PRO A 75 -6.95 -26.56 -2.52
N GLU A 76 -7.89 -26.88 -3.39
CA GLU A 76 -7.69 -27.35 -4.76
C GLU A 76 -7.17 -26.27 -5.71
N ASP A 77 -7.47 -24.98 -5.43
CA ASP A 77 -7.11 -23.83 -6.25
C ASP A 77 -5.88 -23.08 -5.72
N LEU A 78 -5.23 -23.60 -4.67
CA LEU A 78 -4.11 -22.93 -4.03
C LEU A 78 -2.92 -22.83 -5.00
N PRO A 79 -2.48 -21.60 -5.37
CA PRO A 79 -1.36 -21.43 -6.29
C PRO A 79 -0.06 -21.97 -5.68
N PRO A 80 0.78 -22.66 -6.49
CA PRO A 80 2.01 -23.27 -5.99
C PRO A 80 3.09 -22.27 -5.63
N THR A 81 3.04 -21.07 -6.21
CA THR A 81 4.04 -20.02 -5.96
C THR A 81 3.39 -18.66 -5.68
N ARG A 82 4.13 -17.79 -4.98
CA ARG A 82 3.71 -16.40 -4.80
C ARG A 82 3.51 -15.66 -6.14
N LYS A 83 4.30 -15.99 -7.16
CA LYS A 83 4.20 -15.42 -8.49
C LYS A 83 2.85 -15.74 -9.12
N ASP A 84 2.39 -16.99 -8.98
CA ASP A 84 1.10 -17.42 -9.50
C ASP A 84 -0.06 -16.81 -8.71
N ALA A 85 0.05 -16.73 -7.37
CA ALA A 85 -0.91 -16.03 -6.54
C ALA A 85 -1.07 -14.56 -6.96
N LEU A 86 0.03 -13.85 -7.20
CA LEU A 86 0.01 -12.47 -7.70
C LEU A 86 -0.57 -12.36 -9.11
N LYS A 87 -0.38 -13.35 -9.97
CA LYS A 87 -0.97 -13.39 -11.32
C LYS A 87 -2.50 -13.47 -11.24
N LEU A 88 -3.02 -14.34 -10.38
CA LEU A 88 -4.47 -14.46 -10.14
C LEU A 88 -5.06 -13.17 -9.57
N LEU A 89 -4.42 -12.61 -8.54
CA LEU A 89 -4.83 -11.32 -7.98
C LEU A 89 -4.88 -10.20 -9.03
N ARG A 90 -3.87 -10.11 -9.89
CA ARG A 90 -3.83 -9.09 -10.95
C ARG A 90 -4.95 -9.30 -11.98
N LYS A 91 -5.29 -10.55 -12.28
CA LYS A 91 -6.45 -10.88 -13.14
C LYS A 91 -7.74 -10.37 -12.51
N PHE A 92 -7.97 -10.68 -11.25
CA PHE A 92 -9.12 -10.19 -10.48
C PHE A 92 -9.20 -8.66 -10.48
N ILE A 93 -8.10 -7.96 -10.13
CA ILE A 93 -8.04 -6.49 -10.11
C ILE A 93 -8.34 -5.91 -11.50
N LYS A 94 -7.85 -6.54 -12.57
CA LYS A 94 -8.14 -6.13 -13.95
C LYS A 94 -9.63 -6.25 -14.25
N GLN A 95 -10.25 -7.37 -13.92
CA GLN A 95 -11.68 -7.61 -14.15
C GLN A 95 -12.55 -6.61 -13.38
N LEU A 96 -12.25 -6.37 -12.10
CA LEU A 96 -12.98 -5.39 -11.29
C LEU A 96 -12.80 -3.95 -11.81
N ARG A 97 -11.61 -3.62 -12.29
CA ARG A 97 -11.33 -2.31 -12.93
C ARG A 97 -12.18 -2.12 -14.19
N GLU A 98 -12.22 -3.12 -15.08
CA GLU A 98 -13.03 -3.06 -16.29
C GLU A 98 -14.53 -2.98 -15.98
N TYR A 99 -15.01 -3.76 -15.02
CA TYR A 99 -16.38 -3.69 -14.54
C TYR A 99 -16.78 -2.28 -14.11
N ARG A 100 -15.92 -1.61 -13.32
CA ARG A 100 -16.18 -0.25 -12.85
C ARG A 100 -16.01 0.80 -13.94
N LYS A 101 -15.01 0.64 -14.80
CA LYS A 101 -14.75 1.55 -15.93
C LYS A 101 -15.96 1.67 -16.86
N VAL A 102 -16.54 0.55 -17.26
CA VAL A 102 -17.75 0.52 -18.12
C VAL A 102 -18.92 1.25 -17.48
N ARG A 103 -18.97 1.33 -16.16
CA ARG A 103 -20.03 1.99 -15.38
C ARG A 103 -19.69 3.42 -14.95
N GLY A 104 -18.55 3.95 -15.36
CA GLY A 104 -18.08 5.28 -14.95
C GLY A 104 -17.75 5.39 -13.46
N LEU A 105 -17.49 4.26 -12.77
CA LEU A 105 -17.27 4.22 -11.33
C LEU A 105 -15.79 4.36 -10.99
N PRO A 106 -15.42 5.10 -9.93
CA PRO A 106 -14.03 5.24 -9.51
C PRO A 106 -13.48 3.91 -9.00
N PHE A 107 -12.17 3.68 -9.19
CA PHE A 107 -11.49 2.50 -8.69
C PHE A 107 -10.16 2.84 -8.03
N LYS A 108 -10.15 2.72 -6.70
CA LYS A 108 -8.95 2.85 -5.86
C LYS A 108 -8.76 1.58 -5.07
N TYR A 109 -7.52 1.14 -4.92
CA TYR A 109 -7.20 -0.03 -4.12
C TYR A 109 -5.77 0.01 -3.60
N ILE A 110 -5.56 -0.65 -2.48
CA ILE A 110 -4.25 -1.03 -1.93
C ILE A 110 -4.33 -2.51 -1.61
N TYR A 111 -3.26 -3.26 -1.81
CA TYR A 111 -3.23 -4.68 -1.43
C TYR A 111 -1.89 -5.10 -0.84
N VAL A 112 -1.95 -6.17 -0.04
CA VAL A 112 -0.80 -6.94 0.42
C VAL A 112 -1.07 -8.43 0.17
N THR A 113 -0.04 -9.19 -0.15
CA THR A 113 -0.09 -10.65 -0.27
C THR A 113 0.75 -11.27 0.82
N GLU A 114 0.14 -12.13 1.62
CA GLU A 114 0.77 -12.90 2.68
C GLU A 114 0.92 -14.38 2.30
N GLY A 115 1.65 -15.16 3.11
CA GLY A 115 1.92 -16.58 2.84
C GLY A 115 3.33 -16.85 2.32
N LEU A 116 4.34 -16.01 2.70
CA LEU A 116 5.71 -16.11 2.20
C LEU A 116 6.54 -17.25 2.81
N HIS A 117 6.13 -17.80 3.95
CA HIS A 117 6.86 -18.83 4.68
C HIS A 117 6.01 -20.08 4.79
N GLY A 118 6.41 -21.09 4.11
CA GLY A 118 6.03 -22.51 3.93
C GLY A 118 4.80 -23.12 4.62
N ASP A 119 4.37 -22.59 5.71
CA ASP A 119 3.27 -23.07 6.57
C ASP A 119 1.95 -22.29 6.43
N LYS A 120 1.98 -21.13 5.73
CA LYS A 120 0.79 -20.29 5.55
C LYS A 120 0.34 -20.28 4.10
N ARG A 121 -0.93 -20.57 3.90
CA ARG A 121 -1.59 -20.49 2.59
C ARG A 121 -1.55 -19.05 2.09
N PHE A 122 -1.31 -18.87 0.79
CA PHE A 122 -1.40 -17.55 0.18
C PHE A 122 -2.78 -16.95 0.36
N HIS A 123 -2.81 -15.67 0.74
CA HIS A 123 -4.03 -14.87 0.80
C HIS A 123 -3.70 -13.40 0.55
N HIS A 124 -4.70 -12.63 0.20
CA HIS A 124 -4.54 -11.23 -0.14
C HIS A 124 -5.47 -10.39 0.71
N HIS A 125 -4.94 -9.33 1.31
CA HIS A 125 -5.74 -8.28 1.94
C HIS A 125 -5.79 -7.09 1.03
N LEU A 126 -6.99 -6.57 0.77
CA LEU A 126 -7.21 -5.39 -0.07
C LEU A 126 -8.05 -4.36 0.69
N ILE A 127 -7.74 -3.09 0.47
CA ILE A 127 -8.66 -1.99 0.73
C ILE A 127 -9.12 -1.51 -0.63
N ILE A 128 -10.44 -1.43 -0.83
CA ILE A 128 -11.07 -1.03 -2.10
C ILE A 128 -12.11 0.04 -1.77
N ASN A 129 -12.11 1.16 -2.51
CA ASN A 129 -13.16 2.15 -2.33
C ASN A 129 -14.55 1.53 -2.60
N ALA A 130 -15.49 1.72 -1.65
CA ALA A 130 -16.82 1.11 -1.72
C ALA A 130 -17.68 1.71 -2.84
N VAL A 131 -18.44 0.84 -3.50
CA VAL A 131 -19.51 1.19 -4.44
C VAL A 131 -20.68 0.24 -4.19
N ALA A 132 -21.91 0.71 -4.35
CA ALA A 132 -23.09 -0.10 -4.16
C ALA A 132 -23.07 -1.38 -5.04
N GLY A 133 -23.36 -2.53 -4.44
CA GLY A 133 -23.34 -3.83 -5.13
C GLY A 133 -21.97 -4.51 -5.24
N ASP A 134 -20.91 -3.92 -4.72
CA ASP A 134 -19.55 -4.44 -4.83
C ASP A 134 -19.38 -5.84 -4.26
N TYR A 135 -20.08 -6.17 -3.18
CA TYR A 135 -19.92 -7.47 -2.53
C TYR A 135 -20.20 -8.63 -3.48
N GLU A 136 -21.31 -8.58 -4.20
CA GLU A 136 -21.71 -9.64 -5.15
C GLU A 136 -20.76 -9.70 -6.34
N VAL A 137 -20.31 -8.55 -6.82
CA VAL A 137 -19.34 -8.46 -7.92
C VAL A 137 -17.99 -9.03 -7.52
N ILE A 138 -17.45 -8.65 -6.37
CA ILE A 138 -16.18 -9.15 -5.85
C ILE A 138 -16.25 -10.67 -5.68
N ARG A 139 -17.34 -11.17 -5.08
CA ARG A 139 -17.59 -12.60 -4.89
C ARG A 139 -17.68 -13.38 -6.20
N SER A 140 -18.26 -12.80 -7.24
CA SER A 140 -18.40 -13.45 -8.54
C SER A 140 -17.11 -13.47 -9.36
N LEU A 141 -16.20 -12.53 -9.11
CA LEU A 141 -14.95 -12.39 -9.84
C LEU A 141 -13.79 -13.16 -9.21
N TRP A 142 -13.88 -13.49 -7.93
CA TRP A 142 -12.89 -14.28 -7.19
C TRP A 142 -13.31 -15.73 -7.07
#